data_0bf2635862c5a6857430ed641d676f01
#
_entry.id   0bf2635862c5a6857430ed641d676f01
#
_cell.length_a   1.000
_cell.length_b   1.000
_cell.length_c   1.000
_cell.angle_alpha   90.00
_cell.angle_beta   90.00
_cell.angle_gamma   90.00
#
_symmetry.space_group_name_H-M   'P 1'
#
loop_
_entity.id
_entity.type
_entity.pdbx_description
1 polymer ?
#
loop_
_entity_poly.entity_id
_entity_poly.type
_entity_poly.pdbx_seq_one_letter_code
_entity_poly.pdbx_strand_id
1 'polypeptide(L)'
;MECCGYLLNDQHTGDEICLGCGKIFAQLTNITTSLCIYKPNVQLKDICANNNISNAIEEDALWEIAQSTQPIKPCLVAFCLYSACKRGGASRTLQEISKMFDIDTASIAQYETAPTREICPSELAGRVCNKLEITNFKLVQAVKTFADILSQRVVYSCPAQSALALALCFLPDISKKNKVQISRACGVTPSCLRRLSRIYKADILAELSEYYKHSKDSDKDSDNHERI
;
A
#
# COMPACT_ATOMS: atom_id res chain seq x y z
N MET A 1 -31.99 12.64 17.06
CA MET A 1 -30.63 12.14 16.80
C MET A 1 -29.69 13.28 17.11
N GLU A 2 -29.00 13.18 18.21
CA GLU A 2 -28.12 14.22 18.73
C GLU A 2 -26.81 14.23 17.93
N CYS A 3 -26.33 15.41 17.56
CA CYS A 3 -25.07 15.61 16.89
C CYS A 3 -23.93 15.63 17.93
N CYS A 4 -22.72 15.19 17.56
CA CYS A 4 -21.58 15.13 18.48
C CYS A 4 -20.93 16.49 18.82
N GLY A 5 -21.56 17.61 18.45
CA GLY A 5 -21.41 18.90 19.15
C GLY A 5 -20.44 19.93 18.62
N TYR A 6 -19.64 19.66 17.57
CA TYR A 6 -18.78 20.69 16.98
C TYR A 6 -19.28 21.07 15.59
N LEU A 7 -19.91 22.27 15.47
CA LEU A 7 -20.42 22.80 14.21
C LEU A 7 -19.44 23.84 13.65
N LEU A 8 -19.09 23.68 12.39
CA LEU A 8 -18.35 24.67 11.60
C LEU A 8 -19.32 25.31 10.61
N ASN A 9 -19.36 26.63 10.58
CA ASN A 9 -20.18 27.37 9.64
C ASN A 9 -19.37 27.61 8.36
N ASP A 10 -19.79 27.04 7.25
CA ASP A 10 -19.19 27.30 5.93
C ASP A 10 -19.70 28.65 5.42
N GLN A 11 -18.82 29.64 5.42
CA GLN A 11 -19.14 31.01 4.99
C GLN A 11 -19.48 31.13 3.50
N HIS A 12 -19.17 30.13 2.67
CA HIS A 12 -19.47 30.14 1.24
C HIS A 12 -20.83 29.52 0.89
N THR A 13 -21.26 28.54 1.66
CA THR A 13 -22.55 27.85 1.41
C THR A 13 -23.61 28.19 2.43
N GLY A 14 -23.22 28.74 3.57
CA GLY A 14 -24.13 29.00 4.71
C GLY A 14 -24.54 27.74 5.46
N ASP A 15 -23.90 26.62 5.20
CA ASP A 15 -24.19 25.35 5.82
C ASP A 15 -23.41 25.17 7.15
N GLU A 16 -24.05 24.61 8.16
CA GLU A 16 -23.40 24.18 9.38
C GLU A 16 -22.96 22.72 9.23
N ILE A 17 -21.65 22.48 9.35
CA ILE A 17 -21.05 21.15 9.22
C ILE A 17 -20.56 20.67 10.57
N CYS A 18 -21.00 19.50 11.03
CA CYS A 18 -20.45 18.90 12.22
C CYS A 18 -19.07 18.29 11.94
N LEU A 19 -18.02 18.82 12.61
CA LEU A 19 -16.66 18.32 12.46
C LEU A 19 -16.47 16.89 12.99
N GLY A 20 -17.29 16.45 13.95
CA GLY A 20 -17.16 15.12 14.53
C GLY A 20 -17.83 14.01 13.71
N CYS A 21 -18.99 14.30 13.08
CA CYS A 21 -19.73 13.29 12.32
C CYS A 21 -19.95 13.65 10.85
N GLY A 22 -19.44 14.78 10.36
CA GLY A 22 -19.60 15.24 8.99
C GLY A 22 -21.03 15.59 8.59
N LYS A 23 -21.95 15.73 9.56
CA LYS A 23 -23.37 16.02 9.28
C LYS A 23 -23.51 17.49 8.88
N ILE A 24 -24.10 17.73 7.74
CA ILE A 24 -24.43 19.06 7.25
C ILE A 24 -25.84 19.39 7.70
N PHE A 25 -26.01 20.47 8.43
CA PHE A 25 -27.29 21.06 8.80
C PHE A 25 -27.57 22.19 7.80
N ALA A 26 -28.19 21.85 6.67
CA ALA A 26 -28.59 22.86 5.71
C ALA A 26 -29.68 23.73 6.33
N GLN A 27 -29.49 25.05 6.33
CA GLN A 27 -30.63 25.96 6.47
C GLN A 27 -31.53 25.78 5.24
N LEU A 28 -32.79 25.42 5.49
CA LEU A 28 -33.81 25.12 4.52
C LEU A 28 -33.94 26.22 3.44
N THR A 29 -33.27 26.03 2.32
CA THR A 29 -33.77 26.54 1.04
C THR A 29 -34.09 25.31 0.19
N ASN A 30 -35.36 25.15 -0.12
CA ASN A 30 -36.00 24.07 -0.85
C ASN A 30 -35.21 23.62 -2.12
N ILE A 31 -34.30 22.66 -1.96
CA ILE A 31 -33.86 21.84 -3.08
C ILE A 31 -33.84 20.40 -2.60
N THR A 32 -34.87 19.66 -2.93
CA THR A 32 -34.98 18.19 -2.82
C THR A 32 -34.00 17.55 -3.83
N THR A 33 -32.73 17.61 -3.55
CA THR A 33 -31.76 16.70 -4.16
C THR A 33 -31.29 15.76 -3.05
N SER A 34 -31.57 14.48 -3.21
CA SER A 34 -31.09 13.41 -2.33
C SER A 34 -29.56 13.38 -2.43
N LEU A 35 -28.91 14.29 -1.71
CA LEU A 35 -27.46 14.29 -1.53
C LEU A 35 -27.14 13.10 -0.63
N CYS A 36 -26.59 12.05 -1.21
CA CYS A 36 -25.86 11.03 -0.43
C CYS A 36 -24.72 11.74 0.30
N ILE A 37 -24.99 12.13 1.55
CA ILE A 37 -23.98 12.79 2.40
C ILE A 37 -22.86 11.77 2.62
N TYR A 38 -21.74 11.97 1.96
CA TYR A 38 -20.55 11.16 2.16
C TYR A 38 -20.04 11.39 3.60
N LYS A 39 -20.06 10.34 4.43
CA LYS A 39 -19.55 10.35 5.80
C LYS A 39 -18.16 9.71 5.82
N PRO A 40 -17.08 10.47 5.62
CA PRO A 40 -15.74 9.92 5.47
C PRO A 40 -15.31 9.09 6.69
N ASN A 41 -15.63 9.53 7.90
CA ASN A 41 -15.17 8.90 9.13
C ASN A 41 -15.74 7.49 9.33
N VAL A 42 -17.05 7.28 9.05
CA VAL A 42 -17.67 5.96 9.24
C VAL A 42 -17.15 4.99 8.17
N GLN A 43 -17.15 5.43 6.92
CA GLN A 43 -16.70 4.59 5.82
C GLN A 43 -15.19 4.26 5.91
N LEU A 44 -14.34 5.21 6.33
CA LEU A 44 -12.91 4.98 6.50
C LEU A 44 -12.64 3.96 7.60
N LYS A 45 -13.34 4.07 8.74
CA LYS A 45 -13.23 3.13 9.85
C LYS A 45 -13.56 1.69 9.44
N ASP A 46 -14.67 1.51 8.71
CA ASP A 46 -15.07 0.19 8.22
C ASP A 46 -14.05 -0.37 7.22
N ILE A 47 -13.53 0.49 6.33
CA ILE A 47 -12.49 0.10 5.37
C ILE A 47 -11.22 -0.32 6.10
N CYS A 48 -10.77 0.46 7.09
CA CYS A 48 -9.57 0.14 7.87
C CYS A 48 -9.73 -1.17 8.62
N ALA A 49 -10.85 -1.38 9.31
CA ALA A 49 -11.15 -2.60 10.05
C ALA A 49 -11.17 -3.84 9.13
N ASN A 50 -11.86 -3.76 7.99
CA ASN A 50 -11.98 -4.85 7.03
C ASN A 50 -10.67 -5.21 6.33
N ASN A 51 -9.70 -4.28 6.30
CA ASN A 51 -8.41 -4.47 5.61
C ASN A 51 -7.21 -4.57 6.58
N ASN A 52 -7.47 -4.75 7.88
CA ASN A 52 -6.43 -4.86 8.92
C ASN A 52 -5.45 -3.67 8.87
N ILE A 53 -5.98 -2.47 8.77
CA ILE A 53 -5.23 -1.21 8.89
C ILE A 53 -5.37 -0.74 10.33
N SER A 54 -4.25 -0.35 10.95
CA SER A 54 -4.24 0.05 12.35
C SER A 54 -4.96 1.39 12.57
N ASN A 55 -5.52 1.57 13.76
CA ASN A 55 -6.18 2.82 14.16
C ASN A 55 -5.25 4.04 14.05
N ALA A 56 -3.96 3.88 14.33
CA ALA A 56 -2.98 4.96 14.18
C ALA A 56 -2.88 5.48 12.74
N ILE A 57 -2.97 4.60 11.74
CA ILE A 57 -2.99 4.99 10.33
C ILE A 57 -4.33 5.63 9.96
N GLU A 58 -5.44 5.11 10.50
CA GLU A 58 -6.75 5.72 10.34
C GLU A 58 -6.78 7.16 10.87
N GLU A 59 -6.29 7.38 12.08
CA GLU A 59 -6.19 8.70 12.71
C GLU A 59 -5.30 9.65 11.90
N ASP A 60 -4.15 9.19 11.40
CA ASP A 60 -3.26 9.97 10.55
C ASP A 60 -3.94 10.36 9.22
N ALA A 61 -4.70 9.44 8.62
CA ALA A 61 -5.48 9.73 7.42
C ALA A 61 -6.61 10.75 7.69
N LEU A 62 -7.32 10.62 8.80
CA LEU A 62 -8.36 11.57 9.22
C LEU A 62 -7.78 12.96 9.46
N TRP A 63 -6.61 13.04 10.10
CA TRP A 63 -5.90 14.30 10.30
C TRP A 63 -5.56 14.96 8.95
N GLU A 64 -5.04 14.19 7.98
CA GLU A 64 -4.70 14.70 6.64
C GLU A 64 -5.95 15.19 5.88
N ILE A 65 -7.08 14.47 5.99
CA ILE A 65 -8.37 14.89 5.43
C ILE A 65 -8.81 16.24 6.03
N ALA A 66 -8.67 16.39 7.36
CA ALA A 66 -9.05 17.61 8.07
C ALA A 66 -8.19 18.83 7.71
N GLN A 67 -6.92 18.61 7.31
CA GLN A 67 -6.01 19.68 6.86
C GLN A 67 -6.21 20.02 5.38
N SER A 68 -6.94 19.20 4.62
CA SER A 68 -7.14 19.43 3.19
C SER A 68 -8.06 20.62 2.96
N THR A 69 -7.65 21.52 2.08
CA THR A 69 -8.48 22.62 1.59
C THR A 69 -9.40 22.21 0.43
N GLN A 70 -9.30 20.96 -0.02
CA GLN A 70 -10.08 20.44 -1.14
C GLN A 70 -11.41 19.85 -0.66
N PRO A 71 -12.47 19.83 -1.51
CA PRO A 71 -13.73 19.19 -1.16
C PRO A 71 -13.52 17.72 -0.84
N ILE A 72 -14.11 17.26 0.26
CA ILE A 72 -13.99 15.87 0.72
C ILE A 72 -14.74 14.96 -0.24
N LYS A 73 -14.00 14.29 -1.10
CA LYS A 73 -14.49 13.28 -2.05
C LYS A 73 -13.92 11.91 -1.68
N PRO A 74 -14.57 10.80 -2.07
CA PRO A 74 -14.04 9.47 -1.83
C PRO A 74 -12.59 9.26 -2.31
N CYS A 75 -12.23 9.83 -3.44
CA CYS A 75 -10.87 9.76 -3.99
C CYS A 75 -9.82 10.52 -3.14
N LEU A 76 -10.18 11.66 -2.52
CA LEU A 76 -9.31 12.35 -1.57
C LEU A 76 -9.10 11.49 -0.32
N VAL A 77 -10.18 10.91 0.24
CA VAL A 77 -10.09 10.04 1.43
C VAL A 77 -9.23 8.81 1.13
N ALA A 78 -9.39 8.20 -0.05
CA ALA A 78 -8.57 7.10 -0.51
C ALA A 78 -7.09 7.51 -0.63
N PHE A 79 -6.81 8.71 -1.15
CA PHE A 79 -5.44 9.23 -1.24
C PHE A 79 -4.83 9.48 0.15
N CYS A 80 -5.56 10.11 1.07
CA CYS A 80 -5.07 10.34 2.43
C CYS A 80 -4.77 9.00 3.15
N LEU A 81 -5.62 7.98 2.99
CA LEU A 81 -5.34 6.65 3.53
C LEU A 81 -4.09 6.03 2.89
N TYR A 82 -3.93 6.17 1.58
CA TYR A 82 -2.73 5.71 0.88
C TYR A 82 -1.46 6.38 1.42
N SER A 83 -1.49 7.69 1.59
CA SER A 83 -0.41 8.51 2.13
C SER A 83 -0.07 8.11 3.57
N ALA A 84 -1.08 7.99 4.44
CA ALA A 84 -0.92 7.54 5.83
C ALA A 84 -0.32 6.13 5.92
N CYS A 85 -0.76 5.19 5.08
CA CYS A 85 -0.19 3.85 5.01
C CYS A 85 1.31 3.87 4.64
N LYS A 86 1.71 4.76 3.71
CA LYS A 86 3.12 4.92 3.33
C LYS A 86 3.96 5.47 4.49
N ARG A 87 3.47 6.48 5.20
CA ARG A 87 4.17 7.07 6.35
C ARG A 87 4.25 6.09 7.53
N GLY A 88 3.16 5.40 7.82
CA GLY A 88 3.05 4.46 8.94
C GLY A 88 3.76 3.12 8.73
N GLY A 89 4.52 2.93 7.64
CA GLY A 89 5.27 1.69 7.37
C GLY A 89 4.40 0.46 7.07
N ALA A 90 3.08 0.63 6.94
CA ALA A 90 2.14 -0.42 6.52
C ALA A 90 1.75 -0.23 5.04
N SER A 91 2.71 0.06 4.19
CA SER A 91 2.55 0.46 2.80
C SER A 91 1.55 -0.40 2.05
N ARG A 92 0.58 0.27 1.41
CA ARG A 92 -0.40 -0.32 0.48
C ARG A 92 -0.09 0.16 -0.92
N THR A 93 -0.37 -0.66 -1.90
CA THR A 93 -0.29 -0.22 -3.30
C THR A 93 -1.51 0.62 -3.64
N LEU A 94 -1.34 1.53 -4.61
CA LEU A 94 -2.47 2.33 -5.08
C LEU A 94 -3.63 1.46 -5.60
N GLN A 95 -3.31 0.29 -6.19
CA GLN A 95 -4.31 -0.69 -6.63
C GLN A 95 -5.04 -1.37 -5.46
N GLU A 96 -4.38 -1.62 -4.33
CA GLU A 96 -5.04 -2.14 -3.13
C GLU A 96 -6.02 -1.09 -2.59
N ILE A 97 -5.61 0.16 -2.46
CA ILE A 97 -6.48 1.26 -2.03
C ILE A 97 -7.66 1.47 -2.99
N SER A 98 -7.39 1.48 -4.29
CA SER A 98 -8.41 1.58 -5.34
C SER A 98 -9.52 0.54 -5.16
N LYS A 99 -9.15 -0.71 -4.88
CA LYS A 99 -10.10 -1.79 -4.63
C LYS A 99 -10.88 -1.63 -3.32
N MET A 100 -10.25 -1.09 -2.27
CA MET A 100 -10.92 -0.87 -0.97
C MET A 100 -12.04 0.16 -1.08
N PHE A 101 -11.86 1.16 -1.94
CA PHE A 101 -12.81 2.25 -2.12
C PHE A 101 -13.70 2.09 -3.35
N ASP A 102 -13.47 1.07 -4.18
CA ASP A 102 -14.12 0.87 -5.49
C ASP A 102 -13.98 2.12 -6.40
N ILE A 103 -12.77 2.68 -6.45
CA ILE A 103 -12.43 3.89 -7.22
C ILE A 103 -11.24 3.56 -8.13
N ASP A 104 -11.20 4.13 -9.32
CA ASP A 104 -10.07 3.93 -10.22
C ASP A 104 -8.77 4.59 -9.70
N THR A 105 -7.63 3.99 -10.02
CA THR A 105 -6.32 4.46 -9.55
C THR A 105 -5.95 5.85 -10.06
N ALA A 106 -6.40 6.24 -11.25
CA ALA A 106 -6.09 7.53 -11.82
C ALA A 106 -6.78 8.66 -11.05
N SER A 107 -8.03 8.44 -10.63
CA SER A 107 -8.78 9.39 -9.79
C SER A 107 -8.16 9.59 -8.41
N ILE A 108 -7.47 8.58 -7.86
CA ILE A 108 -6.74 8.73 -6.60
C ILE A 108 -5.41 9.43 -6.85
N ALA A 109 -4.67 9.03 -7.90
CA ALA A 109 -3.34 9.56 -8.20
C ALA A 109 -3.32 11.07 -8.52
N GLN A 110 -4.43 11.65 -8.97
CA GLN A 110 -4.52 13.10 -9.23
C GLN A 110 -4.29 13.98 -7.99
N TYR A 111 -4.40 13.39 -6.77
CA TYR A 111 -4.13 14.09 -5.51
C TYR A 111 -2.65 14.04 -5.10
N GLU A 112 -1.81 13.29 -5.81
CA GLU A 112 -0.38 13.22 -5.54
C GLU A 112 0.32 14.49 -6.05
N THR A 113 0.36 15.53 -5.21
CA THR A 113 0.93 16.84 -5.56
C THR A 113 2.44 16.96 -5.31
N ALA A 114 3.01 16.04 -4.55
CA ALA A 114 4.43 15.99 -4.25
C ALA A 114 4.95 14.54 -4.36
N PRO A 115 6.23 14.34 -4.71
CA PRO A 115 6.82 13.00 -4.72
C PRO A 115 6.77 12.42 -3.30
N THR A 116 5.82 11.53 -3.08
CA THR A 116 5.74 10.78 -1.83
C THR A 116 6.87 9.76 -1.78
N ARG A 117 7.31 9.40 -0.56
CA ARG A 117 8.31 8.35 -0.36
C ARG A 117 7.99 7.12 -1.22
N GLU A 118 8.97 6.63 -1.95
CA GLU A 118 8.84 5.38 -2.69
C GLU A 118 8.61 4.20 -1.74
N ILE A 119 7.73 3.29 -2.13
CA ILE A 119 7.46 2.07 -1.38
C ILE A 119 8.61 1.11 -1.62
N CYS A 120 9.26 0.62 -0.55
CA CYS A 120 10.25 -0.43 -0.67
C CYS A 120 9.58 -1.80 -0.91
N PRO A 121 10.14 -2.67 -1.77
CA PRO A 121 9.61 -4.02 -1.97
C PRO A 121 9.47 -4.82 -0.68
N SER A 122 10.41 -4.69 0.26
CA SER A 122 10.40 -5.35 1.58
C SER A 122 9.18 -5.03 2.42
N GLU A 123 8.61 -3.82 2.29
CA GLU A 123 7.39 -3.41 3.01
C GLU A 123 6.15 -4.19 2.52
N LEU A 124 6.14 -4.58 1.26
CA LEU A 124 5.05 -5.35 0.65
C LEU A 124 5.22 -6.86 0.88
N ALA A 125 6.45 -7.33 1.06
CA ALA A 125 6.81 -8.74 1.02
C ALA A 125 6.05 -9.59 2.05
N GLY A 126 5.90 -9.13 3.28
CA GLY A 126 5.19 -9.87 4.32
C GLY A 126 3.75 -10.20 3.93
N ARG A 127 3.00 -9.23 3.44
CA ARG A 127 1.60 -9.44 3.01
C ARG A 127 1.50 -10.33 1.78
N VAL A 128 2.40 -10.15 0.82
CA VAL A 128 2.41 -10.95 -0.40
C VAL A 128 2.79 -12.39 -0.08
N CYS A 129 3.79 -12.61 0.78
CA CYS A 129 4.16 -13.96 1.24
C CYS A 129 2.99 -14.65 1.95
N ASN A 130 2.26 -13.94 2.83
CA ASN A 130 1.07 -14.49 3.47
C ASN A 130 -0.02 -14.87 2.46
N LYS A 131 -0.29 -14.04 1.43
CA LYS A 131 -1.23 -14.36 0.35
C LYS A 131 -0.81 -15.61 -0.47
N LEU A 132 0.49 -15.90 -0.49
CA LEU A 132 1.06 -17.07 -1.16
C LEU A 132 1.29 -18.25 -0.22
N GLU A 133 0.84 -18.14 1.04
CA GLU A 133 1.03 -19.18 2.07
C GLU A 133 2.51 -19.53 2.30
N ILE A 134 3.39 -18.54 2.21
CA ILE A 134 4.81 -18.66 2.52
C ILE A 134 4.99 -18.23 3.97
N THR A 135 5.06 -19.21 4.87
CA THR A 135 5.13 -18.98 6.33
C THR A 135 6.54 -19.09 6.90
N ASN A 136 7.49 -19.64 6.13
CA ASN A 136 8.87 -19.79 6.59
C ASN A 136 9.53 -18.41 6.72
N PHE A 137 9.89 -18.03 7.95
CA PHE A 137 10.48 -16.74 8.26
C PHE A 137 11.78 -16.46 7.48
N LYS A 138 12.68 -17.45 7.39
CA LYS A 138 13.95 -17.31 6.63
C LYS A 138 13.67 -17.02 5.16
N LEU A 139 12.67 -17.68 4.59
CA LEU A 139 12.29 -17.49 3.20
C LEU A 139 11.64 -16.12 2.96
N VAL A 140 10.78 -15.67 3.88
CA VAL A 140 10.21 -14.31 3.82
C VAL A 140 11.31 -13.26 3.90
N GLN A 141 12.32 -13.48 4.76
CA GLN A 141 13.45 -12.56 4.87
C GLN A 141 14.32 -12.56 3.61
N ALA A 142 14.57 -13.73 3.02
CA ALA A 142 15.26 -13.84 1.73
C ALA A 142 14.51 -13.08 0.62
N VAL A 143 13.18 -13.20 0.57
CA VAL A 143 12.34 -12.44 -0.38
C VAL A 143 12.49 -10.93 -0.19
N LYS A 144 12.44 -10.45 1.05
CA LYS A 144 12.61 -9.02 1.36
C LYS A 144 13.94 -8.50 0.85
N THR A 145 15.02 -9.13 1.30
CA THR A 145 16.39 -8.71 0.96
C THR A 145 16.62 -8.76 -0.56
N PHE A 146 16.24 -9.87 -1.19
CA PHE A 146 16.47 -10.02 -2.63
C PHE A 146 15.60 -9.07 -3.46
N ALA A 147 14.37 -8.80 -3.06
CA ALA A 147 13.51 -7.84 -3.74
C ALA A 147 14.05 -6.40 -3.65
N ASP A 148 14.63 -6.02 -2.51
CA ASP A 148 15.26 -4.71 -2.34
C ASP A 148 16.53 -4.59 -3.20
N ILE A 149 17.36 -5.64 -3.27
CA ILE A 149 18.52 -5.70 -4.17
C ILE A 149 18.08 -5.53 -5.64
N LEU A 150 17.08 -6.27 -6.08
CA LEU A 150 16.56 -6.15 -7.44
C LEU A 150 16.02 -4.76 -7.74
N SER A 151 15.30 -4.16 -6.80
CA SER A 151 14.78 -2.80 -6.97
C SER A 151 15.87 -1.76 -7.15
N GLN A 152 16.98 -1.90 -6.43
CA GLN A 152 18.08 -0.93 -6.45
C GLN A 152 19.06 -1.13 -7.62
N ARG A 153 19.32 -2.38 -8.01
CA ARG A 153 20.40 -2.70 -8.95
C ARG A 153 19.95 -3.13 -10.34
N VAL A 154 18.77 -3.74 -10.44
CA VAL A 154 18.31 -4.37 -11.69
C VAL A 154 17.11 -3.67 -12.29
N VAL A 155 16.08 -3.45 -11.49
CA VAL A 155 14.78 -2.94 -11.95
C VAL A 155 14.44 -1.59 -11.31
N TYR A 156 15.43 -0.73 -11.15
CA TYR A 156 15.32 0.56 -10.46
C TYR A 156 14.23 1.50 -10.99
N SER A 157 13.82 1.34 -12.24
CA SER A 157 12.74 2.12 -12.86
C SER A 157 11.36 1.45 -12.75
N CYS A 158 11.28 0.27 -12.13
CA CYS A 158 10.05 -0.48 -12.01
C CYS A 158 9.38 -0.28 -10.64
N PRO A 159 8.04 -0.35 -10.57
CA PRO A 159 7.34 -0.32 -9.29
C PRO A 159 7.79 -1.44 -8.34
N ALA A 160 7.79 -1.18 -7.03
CA ALA A 160 8.18 -2.12 -5.98
C ALA A 160 7.51 -3.52 -6.10
N GLN A 161 6.24 -3.54 -6.53
CA GLN A 161 5.52 -4.79 -6.77
C GLN A 161 6.18 -5.66 -7.84
N SER A 162 6.78 -5.04 -8.87
CA SER A 162 7.45 -5.74 -9.97
C SER A 162 8.75 -6.37 -9.51
N ALA A 163 9.55 -5.65 -8.72
CA ALA A 163 10.77 -6.18 -8.11
C ALA A 163 10.45 -7.36 -7.18
N LEU A 164 9.43 -7.21 -6.35
CA LEU A 164 8.96 -8.28 -5.46
C LEU A 164 8.47 -9.51 -6.23
N ALA A 165 7.69 -9.31 -7.30
CA ALA A 165 7.20 -10.42 -8.12
C ALA A 165 8.34 -11.15 -8.82
N LEU A 166 9.37 -10.44 -9.26
CA LEU A 166 10.58 -11.04 -9.84
C LEU A 166 11.36 -11.84 -8.77
N ALA A 167 11.58 -11.29 -7.59
CA ALA A 167 12.24 -12.00 -6.49
C ALA A 167 11.54 -13.33 -6.19
N LEU A 168 10.21 -13.32 -6.08
CA LEU A 168 9.40 -14.53 -5.86
C LEU A 168 9.49 -15.55 -7.00
N CYS A 169 9.68 -15.09 -8.25
CA CYS A 169 9.80 -15.99 -9.40
C CYS A 169 11.17 -16.67 -9.53
N PHE A 170 12.22 -16.01 -9.03
CA PHE A 170 13.59 -16.48 -9.23
C PHE A 170 14.21 -17.15 -8.02
N LEU A 171 13.69 -16.92 -6.79
CA LEU A 171 14.14 -17.66 -5.61
C LEU A 171 13.76 -19.14 -5.75
N PRO A 172 14.74 -20.07 -5.65
CA PRO A 172 14.55 -21.51 -5.97
C PRO A 172 13.43 -22.17 -5.17
N ASP A 173 13.34 -21.84 -3.88
CA ASP A 173 12.37 -22.45 -2.97
C ASP A 173 10.93 -22.00 -3.22
N ILE A 174 10.76 -20.89 -3.95
CA ILE A 174 9.46 -20.30 -4.29
C ILE A 174 9.12 -20.47 -5.76
N SER A 175 10.10 -20.64 -6.62
CA SER A 175 9.95 -20.75 -8.08
C SER A 175 8.97 -21.85 -8.52
N LYS A 176 8.67 -22.81 -7.63
CA LYS A 176 7.65 -23.85 -7.83
C LYS A 176 6.21 -23.32 -7.78
N LYS A 177 5.99 -22.13 -7.19
CA LYS A 177 4.67 -21.49 -7.18
C LYS A 177 4.28 -21.02 -8.59
N ASN A 178 2.99 -21.08 -8.88
CA ASN A 178 2.49 -20.66 -10.19
C ASN A 178 2.71 -19.14 -10.38
N LYS A 179 3.36 -18.76 -11.49
CA LYS A 179 3.62 -17.35 -11.85
C LYS A 179 2.34 -16.49 -11.93
N VAL A 180 1.20 -17.09 -12.26
CA VAL A 180 -0.09 -16.40 -12.25
C VAL A 180 -0.52 -16.07 -10.81
N GLN A 181 -0.30 -16.97 -9.86
CA GLN A 181 -0.57 -16.69 -8.44
C GLN A 181 0.34 -15.60 -7.92
N ILE A 182 1.64 -15.66 -8.21
CA ILE A 182 2.62 -14.63 -7.83
C ILE A 182 2.21 -13.26 -8.40
N SER A 183 1.90 -13.20 -9.70
CA SER A 183 1.51 -11.95 -10.34
C SER A 183 0.26 -11.34 -9.72
N ARG A 184 -0.74 -12.19 -9.43
CA ARG A 184 -1.99 -11.77 -8.78
C ARG A 184 -1.77 -11.30 -7.35
N ALA A 185 -0.94 -12.00 -6.57
CA ALA A 185 -0.62 -11.62 -5.20
C ALA A 185 0.13 -10.27 -5.11
N CYS A 186 1.05 -10.02 -6.06
CA CYS A 186 1.79 -8.76 -6.17
C CYS A 186 1.01 -7.62 -6.84
N GLY A 187 -0.15 -7.87 -7.44
CA GLY A 187 -0.89 -6.86 -8.20
C GLY A 187 -0.24 -6.49 -9.54
N VAL A 188 0.57 -7.38 -10.11
CA VAL A 188 1.25 -7.20 -11.41
C VAL A 188 0.54 -8.06 -12.45
N THR A 189 0.40 -7.58 -13.70
CA THR A 189 -0.20 -8.42 -14.75
C THR A 189 0.75 -9.55 -15.17
N PRO A 190 0.24 -10.77 -15.46
CA PRO A 190 1.08 -11.88 -15.88
C PRO A 190 1.91 -11.59 -17.15
N SER A 191 1.41 -10.74 -18.05
CA SER A 191 2.12 -10.29 -19.24
C SER A 191 3.31 -9.39 -18.90
N CYS A 192 3.11 -8.44 -17.97
CA CYS A 192 4.17 -7.57 -17.45
C CYS A 192 5.27 -8.42 -16.79
N LEU A 193 4.89 -9.33 -15.88
CA LEU A 193 5.84 -10.19 -15.18
C LEU A 193 6.65 -11.07 -16.17
N ARG A 194 6.00 -11.65 -17.19
CA ARG A 194 6.70 -12.41 -18.23
C ARG A 194 7.67 -11.55 -19.02
N ARG A 195 7.28 -10.33 -19.39
CA ARG A 195 8.13 -9.38 -20.12
C ARG A 195 9.36 -9.01 -19.29
N LEU A 196 9.17 -8.60 -18.03
CA LEU A 196 10.26 -8.23 -17.12
C LEU A 196 11.19 -9.40 -16.83
N SER A 197 10.64 -10.59 -16.57
CA SER A 197 11.44 -11.82 -16.37
C SER A 197 12.31 -12.17 -17.59
N ARG A 198 11.89 -11.82 -18.81
CA ARG A 198 12.68 -12.05 -20.01
C ARG A 198 13.78 -11.00 -20.17
N ILE A 199 13.45 -9.72 -19.97
CA ILE A 199 14.37 -8.59 -20.13
C ILE A 199 15.53 -8.71 -19.12
N TYR A 200 15.21 -8.92 -17.86
CA TYR A 200 16.18 -8.85 -16.76
C TYR A 200 16.71 -10.23 -16.32
N LYS A 201 16.46 -11.30 -17.07
CA LYS A 201 16.82 -12.67 -16.65
C LYS A 201 18.30 -12.82 -16.31
N ALA A 202 19.18 -12.32 -17.16
CA ALA A 202 20.63 -12.45 -16.96
C ALA A 202 21.11 -11.71 -15.72
N ASP A 203 20.65 -10.46 -15.56
CA ASP A 203 21.02 -9.62 -14.44
C ASP A 203 20.47 -10.17 -13.10
N ILE A 204 19.24 -10.65 -13.10
CA ILE A 204 18.63 -11.28 -11.92
C ILE A 204 19.41 -12.55 -11.50
N LEU A 205 19.83 -13.37 -12.45
CA LEU A 205 20.61 -14.59 -12.15
C LEU A 205 22.00 -14.24 -11.63
N ALA A 206 22.63 -13.17 -12.12
CA ALA A 206 23.91 -12.68 -11.63
C ALA A 206 23.76 -12.23 -10.15
N GLU A 207 22.80 -11.38 -9.85
CA GLU A 207 22.52 -10.90 -8.46
C GLU A 207 22.14 -12.06 -7.53
N LEU A 208 21.39 -13.03 -8.02
CA LEU A 208 21.02 -14.21 -7.25
C LEU A 208 22.27 -15.05 -6.89
N SER A 209 23.21 -15.19 -7.82
CA SER A 209 24.48 -15.89 -7.57
C SER A 209 25.33 -15.17 -6.51
N GLU A 210 25.39 -13.85 -6.55
CA GLU A 210 26.07 -13.04 -5.52
C GLU A 210 25.38 -13.14 -4.17
N TYR A 211 24.05 -13.03 -4.16
CA TYR A 211 23.26 -13.16 -2.94
C TYR A 211 23.55 -14.47 -2.20
N TYR A 212 23.59 -15.61 -2.90
CA TYR A 212 23.88 -16.90 -2.28
C TYR A 212 25.37 -17.10 -1.87
N LYS A 213 26.32 -16.40 -2.50
CA LYS A 213 27.70 -16.41 -2.03
C LYS A 213 27.82 -15.73 -0.66
N HIS A 214 27.25 -14.53 -0.53
CA HIS A 214 27.30 -13.76 0.71
C HIS A 214 26.53 -14.43 1.87
N SER A 215 25.38 -15.10 1.58
CA SER A 215 24.63 -15.79 2.62
C SER A 215 25.38 -17.01 3.20
N LYS A 216 26.22 -17.68 2.40
CA LYS A 216 27.04 -18.81 2.88
C LYS A 216 28.23 -18.38 3.72
N ASP A 217 28.75 -17.18 3.49
CA ASP A 217 29.91 -16.67 4.26
C ASP A 217 29.45 -16.18 5.65
N SER A 218 28.24 -15.61 5.77
CA SER A 218 27.69 -15.19 7.06
C SER A 218 27.32 -16.38 7.99
N ASP A 219 26.97 -17.54 7.46
CA ASP A 219 26.69 -18.73 8.28
C ASP A 219 27.97 -19.35 8.88
N LYS A 220 29.16 -19.13 8.28
CA LYS A 220 30.43 -19.65 8.80
C LYS A 220 30.98 -18.85 9.99
N ASP A 221 30.66 -17.57 10.07
CA ASP A 221 31.12 -16.69 11.17
C ASP A 221 30.32 -16.92 12.46
N SER A 222 29.06 -17.36 12.36
CA SER A 222 28.23 -17.66 13.53
C SER A 222 28.66 -18.95 14.25
N ASP A 223 29.17 -19.97 13.54
CA ASP A 223 29.61 -21.23 14.15
C ASP A 223 30.95 -21.10 14.92
N ASN A 224 31.72 -20.05 14.67
CA ASN A 224 32.97 -19.81 15.39
C ASN A 224 32.81 -19.07 16.74
N HIS A 225 31.66 -18.45 16.99
CA HIS A 225 31.40 -17.74 18.26
C HIS A 225 30.80 -18.63 19.37
N GLU A 226 30.32 -19.83 19.05
CA GLU A 226 29.83 -20.79 20.07
C GLU A 226 30.91 -21.73 20.63
N ARG A 227 32.15 -21.56 20.23
CA ARG A 227 33.28 -22.42 20.67
C ARG A 227 34.32 -21.74 21.58
N ILE A 228 33.97 -20.62 22.21
CA ILE A 228 34.87 -19.99 23.21
C ILE A 228 34.19 -20.01 24.58
#